data_4b986d08153a2fe2daba7811136c099a
#
_entry.id   4b986d08153a2fe2daba7811136c099a
#
_cell.length_a   1.000
_cell.length_b   1.000
_cell.length_c   1.000
_cell.angle_alpha   90.00
_cell.angle_beta   90.00
_cell.angle_gamma   90.00
#
_symmetry.space_group_name_H-M   'P 1'
#
loop_
_entity.id
_entity.type
_entity.pdbx_description
1 polymer ?
#
loop_
_entity_poly.entity_id
_entity_poly.type
_entity_poly.pdbx_seq_one_letter_code
_entity_poly.pdbx_strand_id
1 'polypeptide(L)'
;KQTIQSAQNQAGGTGVQQTQDMTSIVSDIIVNTNTETGSKMIEEVNNSSTENNLSLQVISGISEKDTTKLNTLSENNKEQMDTLTESAVKNAGASQEDADLIATVVANANEDFANQIIGEVTKNSTEENQALSAKVMKSIVESNPDKIDSLSDENKDNMISQTIEAAKNQSEGNTNDDVDLTNTIAEIITKSNDETATKVLETLTDTLEESESKLALNVVSNLTKQENYE
;
A
#
# COMPACT_ATOMS: atom_id res chain seq x y z
N LYS A 1 19.46 -4.06 -20.19
CA LYS A 1 20.66 -4.02 -19.31
C LYS A 1 21.31 -2.63 -19.24
N GLN A 2 21.73 -2.02 -20.33
CA GLN A 2 22.36 -0.70 -20.28
C GLN A 2 21.43 0.40 -19.76
N THR A 3 20.15 0.38 -20.09
CA THR A 3 19.17 1.39 -19.67
C THR A 3 18.91 1.35 -18.16
N ILE A 4 18.74 0.14 -17.59
CA ILE A 4 18.51 -0.05 -16.16
C ILE A 4 19.80 0.19 -15.38
N GLN A 5 20.95 -0.21 -15.89
CA GLN A 5 22.25 0.05 -15.26
C GLN A 5 22.61 1.54 -15.28
N SER A 6 22.18 2.29 -16.30
CA SER A 6 22.27 3.75 -16.34
C SER A 6 21.30 4.39 -15.34
N ALA A 7 20.09 3.82 -15.18
CA ALA A 7 19.12 4.23 -14.16
C ALA A 7 19.69 4.07 -12.74
N GLN A 8 20.27 2.92 -12.44
CA GLN A 8 20.90 2.64 -11.14
C GLN A 8 22.11 3.54 -10.85
N ASN A 9 22.97 3.75 -11.85
CA ASN A 9 24.17 4.60 -11.70
C ASN A 9 23.81 6.09 -11.50
N GLN A 10 22.63 6.52 -11.98
CA GLN A 10 22.13 7.88 -11.77
C GLN A 10 21.36 8.02 -10.44
N ALA A 11 20.67 6.96 -9.99
CA ALA A 11 20.03 6.93 -8.69
C ALA A 11 21.02 7.00 -7.51
N GLY A 12 22.27 6.57 -7.69
CA GLY A 12 23.35 6.73 -6.73
C GLY A 12 23.97 8.14 -6.66
N GLY A 13 23.52 9.09 -7.49
CA GLY A 13 23.98 10.50 -7.54
C GLY A 13 22.91 11.46 -7.05
N THR A 14 22.98 11.88 -5.83
CA THR A 14 22.48 13.09 -5.12
C THR A 14 21.31 13.91 -5.72
N GLY A 15 20.25 13.29 -6.28
CA GLY A 15 19.11 14.05 -6.75
C GLY A 15 17.83 13.22 -6.86
N VAL A 16 16.90 13.40 -5.93
CA VAL A 16 15.55 12.80 -5.92
C VAL A 16 14.84 12.94 -7.28
N GLN A 17 15.06 14.03 -7.98
CA GLN A 17 14.42 14.34 -9.26
C GLN A 17 14.93 13.44 -10.42
N GLN A 18 16.20 13.00 -10.38
CA GLN A 18 16.75 12.12 -11.42
C GLN A 18 16.27 10.67 -11.30
N THR A 19 15.95 10.21 -10.08
CA THR A 19 15.41 8.86 -9.84
C THR A 19 13.99 8.76 -10.38
N GLN A 20 13.15 9.77 -10.15
CA GLN A 20 11.78 9.84 -10.68
C GLN A 20 11.75 9.85 -12.22
N ASP A 21 12.65 10.58 -12.87
CA ASP A 21 12.74 10.64 -14.34
C ASP A 21 13.08 9.27 -14.94
N MET A 22 13.97 8.51 -14.31
CA MET A 22 14.41 7.21 -14.82
C MET A 22 13.36 6.10 -14.58
N THR A 23 12.68 6.09 -13.44
CA THR A 23 11.56 5.18 -13.18
C THR A 23 10.40 5.43 -14.16
N SER A 24 10.12 6.69 -14.44
CA SER A 24 9.12 7.07 -15.43
C SER A 24 9.48 6.51 -16.82
N ILE A 25 10.75 6.59 -17.25
CA ILE A 25 11.21 6.04 -18.52
C ILE A 25 11.06 4.51 -18.56
N VAL A 26 11.40 3.80 -17.48
CA VAL A 26 11.23 2.34 -17.41
C VAL A 26 9.76 1.97 -17.52
N SER A 27 8.88 2.64 -16.77
CA SER A 27 7.44 2.43 -16.85
C SER A 27 6.88 2.74 -18.24
N ASP A 28 7.34 3.82 -18.88
CA ASP A 28 6.97 4.18 -20.26
C ASP A 28 7.37 3.09 -21.27
N ILE A 29 8.56 2.52 -21.14
CA ILE A 29 9.00 1.42 -22.00
C ILE A 29 8.11 0.20 -21.80
N ILE A 30 7.80 -0.17 -20.55
CA ILE A 30 6.96 -1.32 -20.23
C ILE A 30 5.55 -1.13 -20.79
N VAL A 31 4.95 0.04 -20.59
CA VAL A 31 3.60 0.37 -21.06
C VAL A 31 3.52 0.36 -22.59
N ASN A 32 4.49 0.95 -23.29
CA ASN A 32 4.47 1.14 -24.74
C ASN A 32 5.03 -0.06 -25.56
N THR A 33 5.48 -1.12 -24.91
CA THR A 33 5.98 -2.33 -25.59
C THR A 33 4.96 -3.47 -25.54
N ASN A 34 5.18 -4.53 -26.31
CA ASN A 34 4.37 -5.74 -26.20
C ASN A 34 4.63 -6.44 -24.85
N THR A 35 3.73 -7.34 -24.47
CA THR A 35 3.78 -8.05 -23.18
C THR A 35 5.10 -8.79 -22.96
N GLU A 36 5.65 -9.45 -23.99
CA GLU A 36 6.92 -10.17 -23.88
C GLU A 36 8.10 -9.25 -23.57
N THR A 37 8.17 -8.09 -24.22
CA THR A 37 9.22 -7.10 -23.96
C THR A 37 9.02 -6.44 -22.59
N GLY A 38 7.77 -6.13 -22.21
CA GLY A 38 7.42 -5.64 -20.89
C GLY A 38 7.86 -6.60 -19.79
N SER A 39 7.58 -7.91 -19.94
CA SER A 39 8.01 -8.93 -18.97
C SER A 39 9.52 -9.03 -18.82
N LYS A 40 10.28 -8.96 -19.93
CA LYS A 40 11.74 -8.94 -19.86
C LYS A 40 12.27 -7.70 -19.14
N MET A 41 11.60 -6.57 -19.30
CA MET A 41 11.96 -5.35 -18.56
C MET A 41 11.68 -5.51 -17.06
N ILE A 42 10.56 -6.11 -16.69
CA ILE A 42 10.22 -6.43 -15.28
C ILE A 42 11.26 -7.39 -14.68
N GLU A 43 11.65 -8.43 -15.41
CA GLU A 43 12.71 -9.35 -14.97
C GLU A 43 14.04 -8.63 -14.73
N GLU A 44 14.42 -7.70 -15.58
CA GLU A 44 15.62 -6.87 -15.40
C GLU A 44 15.47 -5.91 -14.20
N VAL A 45 14.27 -5.37 -13.94
CA VAL A 45 13.98 -4.59 -12.72
C VAL A 45 14.16 -5.47 -11.49
N ASN A 46 13.55 -6.67 -11.46
CA ASN A 46 13.67 -7.62 -10.36
C ASN A 46 15.14 -7.99 -10.05
N ASN A 47 15.93 -8.21 -11.10
CA ASN A 47 17.36 -8.53 -10.96
C ASN A 47 18.23 -7.34 -10.51
N SER A 48 17.68 -6.14 -10.57
CA SER A 48 18.40 -4.89 -10.32
C SER A 48 18.02 -4.21 -9.00
N SER A 49 16.89 -4.58 -8.40
CA SER A 49 16.23 -3.83 -7.31
C SER A 49 16.71 -4.26 -5.92
N THR A 50 18.00 -4.28 -5.65
CA THR A 50 18.52 -4.75 -4.36
C THR A 50 18.55 -3.70 -3.25
N GLU A 51 18.39 -2.40 -3.52
CA GLU A 51 18.58 -1.35 -2.49
C GLU A 51 17.69 -0.10 -2.61
N ASN A 52 16.80 -0.01 -3.60
CA ASN A 52 15.97 1.20 -3.79
C ASN A 52 14.52 0.80 -4.09
N ASN A 53 13.54 1.64 -3.78
CA ASN A 53 12.11 1.48 -4.09
C ASN A 53 11.81 1.43 -5.61
N LEU A 54 12.76 0.99 -6.44
CA LEU A 54 12.63 0.93 -7.89
C LEU A 54 11.44 0.07 -8.31
N SER A 55 11.27 -1.10 -7.69
CA SER A 55 10.16 -2.02 -7.99
C SER A 55 8.81 -1.37 -7.71
N LEU A 56 8.67 -0.69 -6.55
CA LEU A 56 7.45 0.00 -6.17
C LEU A 56 7.15 1.17 -7.11
N GLN A 57 8.15 1.99 -7.42
CA GLN A 57 8.00 3.12 -8.32
C GLN A 57 7.68 2.69 -9.76
N VAL A 58 8.24 1.57 -10.25
CA VAL A 58 7.94 1.03 -11.57
C VAL A 58 6.51 0.49 -11.63
N ILE A 59 6.08 -0.30 -10.64
CA ILE A 59 4.70 -0.82 -10.56
C ILE A 59 3.68 0.33 -10.48
N SER A 60 3.92 1.33 -9.64
CA SER A 60 3.08 2.51 -9.52
C SER A 60 3.04 3.29 -10.84
N GLY A 61 4.19 3.52 -11.46
CA GLY A 61 4.26 4.21 -12.75
C GLY A 61 3.53 3.46 -13.88
N ILE A 62 3.51 2.12 -13.89
CA ILE A 62 2.69 1.33 -14.83
C ILE A 62 1.21 1.53 -14.51
N SER A 63 0.83 1.46 -13.23
CA SER A 63 -0.56 1.55 -12.79
C SER A 63 -1.20 2.91 -13.11
N GLU A 64 -0.43 3.97 -12.98
CA GLU A 64 -0.88 5.34 -13.29
C GLU A 64 -1.02 5.59 -14.79
N LYS A 65 -0.15 4.98 -15.61
CA LYS A 65 -0.09 5.22 -17.06
C LYS A 65 -1.05 4.32 -17.84
N ASP A 66 -1.17 3.05 -17.45
CA ASP A 66 -1.99 2.07 -18.16
C ASP A 66 -2.41 0.91 -17.24
N THR A 67 -3.57 1.06 -16.62
CA THR A 67 -4.23 0.04 -15.80
C THR A 67 -4.47 -1.28 -16.56
N THR A 68 -4.80 -1.19 -17.85
CA THR A 68 -5.02 -2.38 -18.67
C THR A 68 -3.73 -3.16 -18.85
N LYS A 69 -2.62 -2.44 -19.03
CA LYS A 69 -1.30 -3.04 -19.13
C LYS A 69 -0.87 -3.70 -17.83
N LEU A 70 -1.08 -3.02 -16.69
CA LEU A 70 -0.82 -3.57 -15.36
C LEU A 70 -1.54 -4.91 -15.17
N ASN A 71 -2.85 -4.93 -15.40
CA ASN A 71 -3.68 -6.11 -15.23
C ASN A 71 -3.29 -7.23 -16.20
N THR A 72 -2.99 -6.89 -17.46
CA THR A 72 -2.51 -7.86 -18.45
C THR A 72 -1.18 -8.50 -18.03
N LEU A 73 -0.27 -7.72 -17.46
CA LEU A 73 1.01 -8.23 -16.96
C LEU A 73 0.81 -9.12 -15.73
N SER A 74 -0.05 -8.75 -14.80
CA SER A 74 -0.35 -9.55 -13.59
C SER A 74 -0.99 -10.90 -13.92
N GLU A 75 -1.82 -10.96 -14.95
CA GLU A 75 -2.48 -12.19 -15.40
C GLU A 75 -1.55 -13.10 -16.22
N ASN A 76 -0.79 -12.53 -17.17
CA ASN A 76 -0.02 -13.33 -18.14
C ASN A 76 1.44 -13.56 -17.72
N ASN A 77 1.96 -12.81 -16.74
CA ASN A 77 3.34 -12.85 -16.27
C ASN A 77 3.41 -12.93 -14.75
N LYS A 78 2.57 -13.79 -14.19
CA LYS A 78 2.35 -13.89 -12.76
C LYS A 78 3.64 -14.00 -11.95
N GLU A 79 4.54 -14.91 -12.30
CA GLU A 79 5.80 -15.15 -11.57
C GLU A 79 6.68 -13.88 -11.50
N GLN A 80 6.80 -13.15 -12.62
CA GLN A 80 7.58 -11.90 -12.66
C GLN A 80 6.91 -10.79 -11.86
N MET A 81 5.58 -10.71 -11.92
CA MET A 81 4.81 -9.71 -11.15
C MET A 81 4.77 -10.03 -9.67
N ASP A 82 4.67 -11.31 -9.29
CA ASP A 82 4.78 -11.77 -7.90
C ASP A 82 6.14 -11.34 -7.31
N THR A 83 7.24 -11.63 -8.03
CA THR A 83 8.60 -11.23 -7.61
C THR A 83 8.74 -9.71 -7.52
N LEU A 84 8.18 -8.96 -8.48
CA LEU A 84 8.21 -7.50 -8.47
C LEU A 84 7.44 -6.93 -7.28
N THR A 85 6.27 -7.50 -6.98
CA THR A 85 5.42 -7.09 -5.84
C THR A 85 6.09 -7.39 -4.51
N GLU A 86 6.63 -8.60 -4.33
CA GLU A 86 7.38 -8.97 -3.13
C GLU A 86 8.57 -8.03 -2.92
N SER A 87 9.33 -7.75 -3.98
CA SER A 87 10.46 -6.81 -3.91
C SER A 87 10.01 -5.38 -3.60
N ALA A 88 8.91 -4.93 -4.20
CA ALA A 88 8.34 -3.60 -3.97
C ALA A 88 7.94 -3.41 -2.50
N VAL A 89 7.17 -4.34 -1.95
CA VAL A 89 6.69 -4.27 -0.55
C VAL A 89 7.84 -4.46 0.44
N LYS A 90 8.74 -5.41 0.19
CA LYS A 90 9.89 -5.67 1.06
C LYS A 90 10.84 -4.47 1.19
N ASN A 91 10.99 -3.69 0.11
CA ASN A 91 11.87 -2.53 0.08
C ASN A 91 11.12 -1.22 0.41
N ALA A 92 9.80 -1.25 0.51
CA ALA A 92 9.00 -0.15 0.99
C ALA A 92 9.29 0.08 2.48
N GLY A 93 9.61 1.31 2.83
CA GLY A 93 9.65 1.73 4.23
C GLY A 93 8.23 2.07 4.73
N ALA A 94 8.10 2.27 6.03
CA ALA A 94 6.84 2.76 6.60
C ALA A 94 6.66 4.29 6.38
N SER A 95 7.07 4.81 5.23
CA SER A 95 6.86 6.21 4.85
C SER A 95 5.46 6.43 4.27
N GLN A 96 4.92 7.63 4.38
CA GLN A 96 3.64 7.96 3.74
C GLN A 96 3.76 7.89 2.21
N GLU A 97 4.92 8.30 1.64
CA GLU A 97 5.17 8.25 0.20
C GLU A 97 5.09 6.82 -0.35
N ASP A 98 5.73 5.85 0.31
CA ASP A 98 5.66 4.44 -0.10
C ASP A 98 4.24 3.88 0.04
N ALA A 99 3.53 4.24 1.11
CA ALA A 99 2.14 3.84 1.32
C ALA A 99 1.21 4.40 0.24
N ASP A 100 1.40 5.65 -0.17
CA ASP A 100 0.62 6.29 -1.25
C ASP A 100 0.87 5.61 -2.60
N LEU A 101 2.11 5.23 -2.89
CA LEU A 101 2.44 4.46 -4.10
C LEU A 101 1.77 3.08 -4.10
N ILE A 102 1.81 2.35 -2.97
CA ILE A 102 1.13 1.06 -2.83
C ILE A 102 -0.38 1.23 -3.00
N ALA A 103 -0.98 2.21 -2.32
CA ALA A 103 -2.42 2.49 -2.42
C ALA A 103 -2.84 2.84 -3.85
N THR A 104 -2.02 3.61 -4.58
CA THR A 104 -2.24 3.93 -6.00
C THR A 104 -2.28 2.66 -6.86
N VAL A 105 -1.34 1.73 -6.64
CA VAL A 105 -1.34 0.46 -7.38
C VAL A 105 -2.58 -0.37 -7.04
N VAL A 106 -2.93 -0.49 -5.76
CA VAL A 106 -4.11 -1.22 -5.29
C VAL A 106 -5.39 -0.64 -5.88
N ALA A 107 -5.53 0.69 -5.89
CA ALA A 107 -6.71 1.37 -6.43
C ALA A 107 -6.92 1.09 -7.92
N ASN A 108 -5.84 0.97 -8.68
CA ASN A 108 -5.84 0.79 -10.13
C ASN A 108 -5.81 -0.69 -10.57
N ALA A 109 -5.40 -1.61 -9.71
CA ALA A 109 -5.29 -3.03 -10.00
C ALA A 109 -6.66 -3.72 -10.11
N ASN A 110 -6.73 -4.84 -10.85
CA ASN A 110 -7.85 -5.77 -10.73
C ASN A 110 -7.86 -6.40 -9.32
N GLU A 111 -8.96 -7.07 -8.98
CA GLU A 111 -9.17 -7.62 -7.63
C GLU A 111 -8.07 -8.62 -7.22
N ASP A 112 -7.70 -9.54 -8.12
CA ASP A 112 -6.67 -10.55 -7.84
C ASP A 112 -5.32 -9.92 -7.53
N PHE A 113 -4.90 -8.93 -8.35
CA PHE A 113 -3.61 -8.27 -8.16
C PHE A 113 -3.61 -7.33 -6.94
N ALA A 114 -4.73 -6.63 -6.68
CA ALA A 114 -4.89 -5.84 -5.46
C ALA A 114 -4.76 -6.72 -4.21
N ASN A 115 -5.43 -7.88 -4.18
CA ASN A 115 -5.33 -8.84 -3.10
C ASN A 115 -3.92 -9.40 -2.92
N GLN A 116 -3.21 -9.64 -4.00
CA GLN A 116 -1.81 -10.07 -3.93
C GLN A 116 -0.92 -9.02 -3.27
N ILE A 117 -1.04 -7.74 -3.66
CA ILE A 117 -0.26 -6.65 -3.07
C ILE A 117 -0.56 -6.51 -1.58
N ILE A 118 -1.85 -6.48 -1.21
CA ILE A 118 -2.25 -6.38 0.19
C ILE A 118 -1.79 -7.58 1.01
N GLY A 119 -1.85 -8.79 0.43
CA GLY A 119 -1.30 -9.99 1.05
C GLY A 119 0.19 -9.87 1.38
N GLU A 120 0.99 -9.28 0.50
CA GLU A 120 2.41 -9.03 0.78
C GLU A 120 2.61 -7.92 1.85
N VAL A 121 1.82 -6.84 1.83
CA VAL A 121 1.86 -5.78 2.85
C VAL A 121 1.56 -6.32 4.25
N THR A 122 0.57 -7.21 4.35
CA THR A 122 0.09 -7.73 5.63
C THR A 122 0.75 -9.06 6.07
N LYS A 123 1.66 -9.60 5.27
CA LYS A 123 2.31 -10.91 5.47
C LYS A 123 3.00 -11.07 6.82
N ASN A 124 3.55 -9.99 7.35
CA ASN A 124 4.24 -9.97 8.63
C ASN A 124 3.60 -8.93 9.56
N SER A 125 3.62 -9.21 10.86
CA SER A 125 3.03 -8.33 11.89
C SER A 125 4.11 -7.62 12.73
N THR A 126 5.23 -7.21 12.11
CA THR A 126 6.21 -6.35 12.77
C THR A 126 5.67 -4.93 12.92
N GLU A 127 6.16 -4.14 13.87
CA GLU A 127 5.74 -2.75 14.05
C GLU A 127 5.87 -1.92 12.75
N GLU A 128 6.94 -2.14 11.98
CA GLU A 128 7.16 -1.48 10.69
C GLU A 128 6.11 -1.87 9.65
N ASN A 129 5.76 -3.17 9.55
CA ASN A 129 4.71 -3.64 8.65
C ASN A 129 3.32 -3.16 9.09
N GLN A 130 3.04 -3.13 10.39
CA GLN A 130 1.79 -2.57 10.91
C GLN A 130 1.67 -1.08 10.57
N ALA A 131 2.75 -0.30 10.72
CA ALA A 131 2.77 1.10 10.34
C ALA A 131 2.58 1.31 8.83
N LEU A 132 3.24 0.51 7.98
CA LEU A 132 3.04 0.55 6.53
C LEU A 132 1.60 0.18 6.16
N SER A 133 1.08 -0.92 6.68
CA SER A 133 -0.29 -1.39 6.44
C SER A 133 -1.33 -0.32 6.83
N ALA A 134 -1.16 0.32 7.99
CA ALA A 134 -2.04 1.39 8.45
C ALA A 134 -2.02 2.62 7.55
N LYS A 135 -0.84 3.02 7.04
CA LYS A 135 -0.71 4.14 6.10
C LYS A 135 -1.27 3.79 4.72
N VAL A 136 -1.07 2.57 4.24
CA VAL A 136 -1.69 2.07 2.99
C VAL A 136 -3.21 2.09 3.13
N MET A 137 -3.74 1.58 4.26
CA MET A 137 -5.18 1.62 4.54
C MET A 137 -5.70 3.07 4.52
N LYS A 138 -5.02 4.00 5.20
CA LYS A 138 -5.37 5.42 5.18
C LYS A 138 -5.45 5.96 3.75
N SER A 139 -4.43 5.74 2.94
CA SER A 139 -4.39 6.25 1.56
C SER A 139 -5.48 5.63 0.68
N ILE A 140 -5.84 4.35 0.88
CA ILE A 140 -6.98 3.72 0.19
C ILE A 140 -8.29 4.36 0.63
N VAL A 141 -8.52 4.54 1.94
CA VAL A 141 -9.76 5.16 2.47
C VAL A 141 -9.96 6.58 1.96
N GLU A 142 -8.88 7.35 1.84
CA GLU A 142 -8.92 8.72 1.34
C GLU A 142 -9.17 8.80 -0.17
N SER A 143 -8.62 7.87 -0.95
CA SER A 143 -8.66 7.92 -2.42
C SER A 143 -9.77 7.07 -3.04
N ASN A 144 -10.02 5.87 -2.52
CA ASN A 144 -10.98 4.92 -3.07
C ASN A 144 -11.46 3.92 -1.99
N PRO A 145 -12.35 4.32 -1.07
CA PRO A 145 -12.80 3.47 0.04
C PRO A 145 -13.48 2.17 -0.43
N ASP A 146 -14.19 2.18 -1.57
CA ASP A 146 -14.84 0.98 -2.13
C ASP A 146 -13.83 -0.15 -2.42
N LYS A 147 -12.55 0.21 -2.57
CA LYS A 147 -11.50 -0.78 -2.82
C LYS A 147 -11.27 -1.69 -1.62
N ILE A 148 -11.46 -1.19 -0.40
CA ILE A 148 -11.37 -1.99 0.82
C ILE A 148 -12.44 -3.08 0.81
N ASP A 149 -13.65 -2.72 0.44
CA ASP A 149 -14.79 -3.65 0.38
C ASP A 149 -14.59 -4.76 -0.66
N SER A 150 -13.80 -4.49 -1.71
CA SER A 150 -13.46 -5.46 -2.76
C SER A 150 -12.29 -6.39 -2.42
N LEU A 151 -11.58 -6.18 -1.33
CA LEU A 151 -10.52 -7.09 -0.88
C LEU A 151 -11.11 -8.41 -0.38
N SER A 152 -10.31 -9.49 -0.44
CA SER A 152 -10.66 -10.75 0.19
C SER A 152 -10.82 -10.58 1.70
N ASP A 153 -11.66 -11.39 2.33
CA ASP A 153 -11.92 -11.31 3.78
C ASP A 153 -10.62 -11.43 4.59
N GLU A 154 -9.72 -12.35 4.19
CA GLU A 154 -8.43 -12.53 4.84
C GLU A 154 -7.57 -11.26 4.78
N ASN A 155 -7.43 -10.63 3.61
CA ASN A 155 -6.64 -9.42 3.44
C ASN A 155 -7.26 -8.23 4.17
N LYS A 156 -8.58 -8.12 4.12
CA LYS A 156 -9.36 -7.11 4.84
C LYS A 156 -9.13 -7.22 6.35
N ASP A 157 -9.29 -8.43 6.89
CA ASP A 157 -9.10 -8.72 8.31
C ASP A 157 -7.67 -8.39 8.77
N ASN A 158 -6.67 -8.81 7.99
CA ASN A 158 -5.28 -8.53 8.29
C ASN A 158 -4.97 -7.03 8.27
N MET A 159 -5.44 -6.29 7.27
CA MET A 159 -5.25 -4.84 7.20
C MET A 159 -5.92 -4.11 8.37
N ILE A 160 -7.17 -4.46 8.69
CA ILE A 160 -7.91 -3.88 9.82
C ILE A 160 -7.17 -4.14 11.11
N SER A 161 -6.78 -5.39 11.39
CA SER A 161 -6.07 -5.78 12.59
C SER A 161 -4.75 -5.03 12.74
N GLN A 162 -3.95 -4.97 11.69
CA GLN A 162 -2.67 -4.25 11.72
C GLN A 162 -2.84 -2.74 11.89
N THR A 163 -3.90 -2.16 11.30
CA THR A 163 -4.21 -0.74 11.47
C THR A 163 -4.61 -0.42 12.93
N ILE A 164 -5.41 -1.28 13.56
CA ILE A 164 -5.82 -1.12 14.96
C ILE A 164 -4.63 -1.29 15.90
N GLU A 165 -3.77 -2.28 15.67
CA GLU A 165 -2.54 -2.48 16.47
C GLU A 165 -1.58 -1.28 16.31
N ALA A 166 -1.39 -0.74 15.11
CA ALA A 166 -0.59 0.46 14.89
C ALA A 166 -1.17 1.67 15.63
N ALA A 167 -2.51 1.85 15.59
CA ALA A 167 -3.19 2.92 16.31
C ALA A 167 -3.07 2.77 17.84
N LYS A 168 -3.12 1.54 18.34
CA LYS A 168 -2.88 1.22 19.76
C LYS A 168 -1.47 1.62 20.17
N ASN A 169 -0.45 1.18 19.44
CA ASN A 169 0.94 1.54 19.69
C ASN A 169 1.16 3.06 19.67
N GLN A 170 0.51 3.77 18.73
CA GLN A 170 0.53 5.23 18.68
C GLN A 170 -0.14 5.86 19.93
N SER A 171 -1.29 5.34 20.37
CA SER A 171 -2.02 5.88 21.53
C SER A 171 -1.27 5.71 22.85
N GLU A 172 -0.41 4.72 22.95
CA GLU A 172 0.47 4.44 24.08
C GLU A 172 1.76 5.27 24.07
N GLY A 173 1.99 6.06 23.00
CA GLY A 173 3.19 6.89 22.85
C GLY A 173 4.43 6.10 22.42
N ASN A 174 4.24 4.90 21.89
CA ASN A 174 5.34 4.03 21.44
C ASN A 174 5.87 4.43 20.05
N THR A 175 5.12 5.27 19.31
CA THR A 175 5.52 5.76 17.98
C THR A 175 5.29 7.28 17.89
N ASN A 176 6.22 7.98 17.21
CA ASN A 176 6.11 9.40 16.86
C ASN A 176 5.64 9.56 15.41
N ASP A 177 4.57 8.90 15.03
CA ASP A 177 4.04 9.00 13.66
C ASP A 177 3.11 10.23 13.55
N ASP A 178 3.27 11.03 12.49
CA ASP A 178 2.45 12.23 12.23
C ASP A 178 1.04 11.88 11.71
N VAL A 179 0.75 10.61 11.44
CA VAL A 179 -0.55 10.14 10.94
C VAL A 179 -1.49 9.86 12.10
N ASP A 180 -2.66 10.49 12.10
CA ASP A 180 -3.72 10.19 13.07
C ASP A 180 -4.48 8.91 12.68
N LEU A 181 -4.00 7.77 13.17
CA LEU A 181 -4.59 6.46 12.89
C LEU A 181 -5.96 6.27 13.55
N THR A 182 -6.27 7.01 14.60
CA THR A 182 -7.62 6.97 15.19
C THR A 182 -8.64 7.61 14.26
N ASN A 183 -8.26 8.66 13.53
CA ASN A 183 -9.09 9.23 12.48
C ASN A 183 -9.24 8.26 11.30
N THR A 184 -8.15 7.58 10.90
CA THR A 184 -8.22 6.54 9.84
C THR A 184 -9.22 5.45 10.18
N ILE A 185 -9.23 4.93 11.41
CA ILE A 185 -10.21 3.94 11.87
C ILE A 185 -11.65 4.49 11.78
N ALA A 186 -11.87 5.72 12.22
CA ALA A 186 -13.17 6.38 12.12
C ALA A 186 -13.62 6.54 10.65
N GLU A 187 -12.71 6.90 9.75
CA GLU A 187 -13.00 7.00 8.31
C GLU A 187 -13.32 5.65 7.67
N ILE A 188 -12.64 4.57 8.05
CA ILE A 188 -12.99 3.22 7.57
C ILE A 188 -14.43 2.91 7.97
N ILE A 189 -14.81 3.13 9.23
CA ILE A 189 -16.17 2.87 9.73
C ILE A 189 -17.22 3.67 8.94
N THR A 190 -16.92 4.93 8.59
CA THR A 190 -17.92 5.82 7.95
C THR A 190 -17.98 5.70 6.43
N LYS A 191 -16.89 5.29 5.78
CA LYS A 191 -16.77 5.27 4.32
C LYS A 191 -16.91 3.88 3.70
N SER A 192 -16.75 2.81 4.49
CA SER A 192 -16.89 1.42 4.01
C SER A 192 -18.34 0.96 4.13
N ASN A 193 -18.63 -0.22 3.55
CA ASN A 193 -19.92 -0.86 3.73
C ASN A 193 -20.14 -1.35 5.19
N ASP A 194 -21.39 -1.72 5.51
CA ASP A 194 -21.79 -2.15 6.87
C ASP A 194 -21.00 -3.38 7.36
N GLU A 195 -20.60 -4.27 6.47
CA GLU A 195 -19.84 -5.47 6.81
C GLU A 195 -18.41 -5.10 7.27
N THR A 196 -17.72 -4.29 6.47
CA THR A 196 -16.37 -3.79 6.80
C THR A 196 -16.41 -2.93 8.07
N ALA A 197 -17.37 -2.03 8.20
CA ALA A 197 -17.55 -1.20 9.39
C ALA A 197 -17.78 -2.06 10.66
N THR A 198 -18.64 -3.09 10.57
CA THR A 198 -18.88 -4.03 11.68
C THR A 198 -17.60 -4.76 12.06
N LYS A 199 -16.83 -5.23 11.08
CA LYS A 199 -15.56 -5.93 11.32
C LYS A 199 -14.53 -5.05 12.05
N VAL A 200 -14.44 -3.78 11.67
CA VAL A 200 -13.56 -2.81 12.38
C VAL A 200 -13.99 -2.67 13.83
N LEU A 201 -15.29 -2.53 14.10
CA LEU A 201 -15.81 -2.38 15.46
C LEU A 201 -15.58 -3.64 16.31
N GLU A 202 -15.77 -4.83 15.74
CA GLU A 202 -15.50 -6.11 16.40
C GLU A 202 -14.01 -6.24 16.72
N THR A 203 -13.12 -6.03 15.73
CA THR A 203 -11.68 -6.12 15.92
C THR A 203 -11.18 -5.09 16.94
N LEU A 204 -11.70 -3.85 16.88
CA LEU A 204 -11.39 -2.82 17.86
C LEU A 204 -11.80 -3.26 19.28
N THR A 205 -12.99 -3.85 19.44
CA THR A 205 -13.50 -4.32 20.72
C THR A 205 -12.65 -5.47 21.28
N ASP A 206 -12.27 -6.41 20.43
CA ASP A 206 -11.48 -7.58 20.81
C ASP A 206 -10.02 -7.23 21.18
N THR A 207 -9.48 -6.19 20.54
CA THR A 207 -8.11 -5.72 20.77
C THR A 207 -7.99 -4.91 22.07
N LEU A 208 -9.09 -4.28 22.51
CA LEU A 208 -9.09 -3.40 23.68
C LEU A 208 -9.29 -4.19 24.98
N GLU A 209 -8.25 -4.29 25.80
CA GLU A 209 -8.38 -4.65 27.20
C GLU A 209 -8.95 -3.47 28.03
N GLU A 210 -9.42 -3.72 29.25
CA GLU A 210 -10.04 -2.69 30.13
C GLU A 210 -9.17 -1.42 30.34
N SER A 211 -7.85 -1.51 30.13
CA SER A 211 -6.91 -0.40 30.26
C SER A 211 -6.82 0.52 29.04
N GLU A 212 -7.37 0.14 27.88
CA GLU A 212 -7.13 0.78 26.58
C GLU A 212 -8.30 1.67 26.11
N SER A 213 -9.11 2.14 27.03
CA SER A 213 -10.25 3.02 26.77
C SER A 213 -9.90 4.31 25.98
N LYS A 214 -8.62 4.73 25.97
CA LYS A 214 -8.17 5.94 25.27
C LYS A 214 -8.29 5.81 23.75
N LEU A 215 -7.89 4.67 23.15
CA LEU A 215 -8.03 4.45 21.72
C LEU A 215 -9.50 4.48 21.30
N ALA A 216 -10.36 3.72 21.99
CA ALA A 216 -11.80 3.70 21.73
C ALA A 216 -12.44 5.09 21.84
N LEU A 217 -12.10 5.85 22.90
CA LEU A 217 -12.61 7.20 23.09
C LEU A 217 -12.18 8.15 21.96
N ASN A 218 -10.94 8.04 21.47
CA ASN A 218 -10.46 8.85 20.36
C ASN A 218 -11.18 8.50 19.06
N VAL A 219 -11.39 7.21 18.78
CA VAL A 219 -12.16 6.77 17.60
C VAL A 219 -13.60 7.28 17.67
N VAL A 220 -14.29 7.10 18.81
CA VAL A 220 -15.65 7.62 19.01
C VAL A 220 -15.70 9.14 18.88
N SER A 221 -14.71 9.86 19.44
CA SER A 221 -14.61 11.31 19.28
C SER A 221 -14.45 11.73 17.82
N ASN A 222 -13.70 10.98 17.02
CA ASN A 222 -13.53 11.28 15.61
C ASN A 222 -14.78 10.94 14.79
N LEU A 223 -15.48 9.84 15.09
CA LEU A 223 -16.78 9.51 14.49
C LEU A 223 -17.79 10.63 14.70
N THR A 224 -17.93 11.15 15.93
CA THR A 224 -18.88 12.23 16.25
C THR A 224 -18.53 13.57 15.58
N LYS A 225 -17.26 13.80 15.25
CA LYS A 225 -16.86 14.99 14.48
C LYS A 225 -17.25 14.85 13.01
N GLN A 226 -17.12 13.67 12.42
CA GLN A 226 -17.48 13.42 11.01
C GLN A 226 -18.99 13.56 10.78
N GLU A 227 -19.84 13.08 11.69
CA GLU A 227 -21.30 13.23 11.59
C GLU A 227 -21.80 14.69 11.66
N ASN A 228 -20.99 15.62 12.19
CA ASN A 228 -21.38 17.03 12.30
C ASN A 228 -21.03 17.89 11.08
N TYR A 229 -20.47 17.30 10.01
CA TYR A 229 -20.10 18.00 8.78
C TYR A 229 -21.03 17.70 7.59
N GLU A 230 -22.07 16.86 7.77
CA GLU A 230 -23.17 16.67 6.82
C GLU A 230 -24.37 17.57 7.19
#